data_8f8c6f71ecfc3cc0d9550d88f2aef6fa
#
_entry.id   8f8c6f71ecfc3cc0d9550d88f2aef6fa
#
_cell.length_a   1.000
_cell.length_b   1.000
_cell.length_c   1.000
_cell.angle_alpha   90.00
_cell.angle_beta   90.00
_cell.angle_gamma   90.00
#
_symmetry.space_group_name_H-M   'P 1'
#
loop_
_entity.id
_entity.type
_entity.pdbx_description
1 polymer ?
#
loop_
_entity_poly.entity_id
_entity_poly.type
_entity_poly.pdbx_seq_one_letter_code
_entity_poly.pdbx_strand_id
1 'polypeptide(L)'
;MTFHRTALASAIVAACIGFGAGGMAQAQVVPAVPALPAQAASGAAVENPVAAPNTYIAPSIAVIGVSTSNANFGNGSPPRSDTILNIVPRLVVQSDHAHWHLRGDFSLSGLYYVRGTLANTILPSGSLNLGTELIDHFFYFDAGVQSQQNVINPYVGQFNGPSSNQFTTTQYRISPYIDRRISPDLRFIARSDDTWTKVNNIPANTGIYGGRYSVQTVSLDQRPLPLGYTLLARQDETTYDNLPYSSLKDTSFRAIGSYAFSDRLVLGLIGGYEKVDAFLAHVSKPIYGVRTAWQPNAFGRVDATVEHRYFGTGWNLQALGGTPLLNLSLNWTRNPTTYLASLFNGGAPGSNITTLLDGMLLSQYPDPVARAQAVQNLLNSSGLPAGLATSNNFFTASATLQNVLSVTALMLRERNSYAVSLYRAKSEDLFLPGQSLLQVIQTLSNDNIQTGVAFNYGRRLTPIDNLNLTVIRANNSGFGINQGRSSRQTSFIAQLDHGFSARTTGLIGLRRQFLVSTLVPNSNESAIFAGVIHRF
;
A
#
# COMPACT_ATOMS: atom_id res chain seq x y z
N MET A 1 -39.37 15.28 9.58
CA MET A 1 -38.47 14.09 9.69
C MET A 1 -38.05 13.62 8.30
N THR A 2 -37.39 14.48 7.52
CA THR A 2 -37.08 14.20 6.09
C THR A 2 -35.65 14.58 5.69
N PHE A 3 -34.74 14.80 6.63
CA PHE A 3 -33.37 15.29 6.34
C PHE A 3 -32.24 14.24 6.46
N HIS A 4 -32.51 13.01 6.88
CA HIS A 4 -31.45 11.98 7.06
C HIS A 4 -31.32 10.95 5.95
N ARG A 5 -32.17 10.95 4.93
CA ARG A 5 -32.14 9.94 3.85
C ARG A 5 -31.17 10.24 2.70
N THR A 6 -30.76 11.48 2.50
CA THR A 6 -29.95 11.89 1.34
C THR A 6 -28.45 11.68 1.51
N ALA A 7 -27.93 11.65 2.72
CA ALA A 7 -26.48 11.53 2.96
C ALA A 7 -25.92 10.10 2.75
N LEU A 8 -26.71 9.05 3.06
CA LEU A 8 -26.25 7.67 2.99
C LEU A 8 -26.10 7.14 1.56
N ALA A 9 -26.99 7.55 0.68
CA ALA A 9 -26.98 7.07 -0.70
C ALA A 9 -25.92 7.75 -1.57
N SER A 10 -25.47 8.96 -1.24
CA SER A 10 -24.35 9.63 -1.90
C SER A 10 -23.01 8.95 -1.60
N ALA A 11 -22.86 8.30 -0.45
CA ALA A 11 -21.64 7.56 -0.08
C ALA A 11 -21.42 6.29 -0.93
N ILE A 12 -22.49 5.65 -1.39
CA ILE A 12 -22.40 4.38 -2.15
C ILE A 12 -21.87 4.60 -3.56
N VAL A 13 -22.24 5.70 -4.21
CA VAL A 13 -21.80 6.00 -5.59
C VAL A 13 -20.40 6.62 -5.61
N ALA A 14 -20.06 7.47 -4.66
CA ALA A 14 -18.73 8.07 -4.56
C ALA A 14 -17.62 7.05 -4.29
N ALA A 15 -17.95 5.95 -3.59
CA ALA A 15 -16.99 4.90 -3.28
C ALA A 15 -16.73 3.92 -4.44
N CYS A 16 -17.56 3.92 -5.48
CA CYS A 16 -17.35 3.07 -6.65
C CYS A 16 -16.28 3.59 -7.62
N ILE A 17 -15.92 4.87 -7.54
CA ILE A 17 -15.00 5.54 -8.49
C ILE A 17 -13.77 6.10 -7.74
N GLY A 18 -13.84 6.27 -6.43
CA GLY A 18 -12.81 6.90 -5.60
C GLY A 18 -11.57 6.07 -5.30
N PHE A 19 -11.36 4.90 -5.93
CA PHE A 19 -10.18 4.06 -5.68
C PHE A 19 -8.99 4.37 -6.61
N GLY A 20 -8.74 5.61 -6.90
CA GLY A 20 -7.55 6.06 -7.61
C GLY A 20 -6.64 6.98 -6.81
N ALA A 21 -7.00 7.38 -5.61
CA ALA A 21 -6.22 8.37 -4.88
C ALA A 21 -6.19 8.08 -3.38
N GLY A 22 -5.20 7.37 -2.91
CA GLY A 22 -4.98 7.15 -1.50
C GLY A 22 -4.16 5.92 -1.16
N GLY A 23 -3.36 5.40 -2.10
CA GLY A 23 -2.34 4.42 -1.77
C GLY A 23 -1.29 5.06 -0.88
N MET A 24 -1.45 5.02 0.45
CA MET A 24 -0.32 5.21 1.33
C MET A 24 0.66 4.07 1.05
N ALA A 25 1.85 4.44 0.59
CA ALA A 25 2.94 3.51 0.38
C ALA A 25 3.20 2.74 1.67
N GLN A 26 3.05 1.45 1.58
CA GLN A 26 3.60 0.59 2.59
C GLN A 26 5.09 0.48 2.33
N ALA A 27 5.87 1.12 3.18
CA ALA A 27 7.26 0.77 3.30
C ALA A 27 7.34 -0.73 3.57
N GLN A 28 7.99 -1.46 2.67
CA GLN A 28 8.46 -2.80 3.00
C GLN A 28 9.21 -2.71 4.32
N VAL A 29 9.08 -3.71 5.16
CA VAL A 29 9.71 -3.78 6.49
C VAL A 29 11.24 -3.81 6.34
N VAL A 30 11.83 -2.65 6.04
CA VAL A 30 12.99 -2.22 6.80
C VAL A 30 12.49 -2.29 8.25
N PRO A 31 13.25 -2.74 9.28
CA PRO A 31 12.75 -2.65 10.64
C PRO A 31 12.18 -1.25 10.73
N ALA A 32 10.84 -1.18 10.69
CA ALA A 32 10.18 0.10 10.67
C ALA A 32 10.77 0.80 11.88
N VAL A 33 11.44 1.91 11.66
CA VAL A 33 11.62 2.84 12.77
C VAL A 33 10.25 2.84 13.41
N PRO A 34 10.12 2.33 14.64
CA PRO A 34 8.83 2.05 15.22
C PRO A 34 7.95 3.25 15.01
N ALA A 35 6.74 3.05 14.50
CA ALA A 35 5.80 4.14 14.33
C ALA A 35 5.78 4.87 15.67
N LEU A 36 6.19 6.13 15.65
CA LEU A 36 6.47 6.89 16.88
C LEU A 36 5.26 6.78 17.79
N PRO A 37 5.34 6.23 19.02
CA PRO A 37 4.20 6.24 19.93
C PRO A 37 3.80 7.70 20.15
N ALA A 38 2.55 8.07 19.79
CA ALA A 38 2.01 9.32 20.27
C ALA A 38 1.80 9.16 21.76
N GLN A 39 2.24 10.11 22.53
CA GLN A 39 1.87 10.15 23.91
C GLN A 39 0.36 10.25 24.08
N ALA A 40 -0.15 9.39 24.95
CA ALA A 40 -1.45 9.62 25.54
C ALA A 40 -1.41 11.02 26.19
N ALA A 41 -2.18 11.95 25.65
CA ALA A 41 -2.51 13.16 26.38
C ALA A 41 -3.14 12.71 27.69
N SER A 42 -2.48 12.99 28.80
CA SER A 42 -3.05 12.83 30.15
C SER A 42 -4.40 13.52 30.16
N GLY A 43 -5.42 12.83 30.66
CA GLY A 43 -6.78 13.31 30.72
C GLY A 43 -6.86 14.72 31.31
N ALA A 44 -7.08 15.67 30.47
CA ALA A 44 -7.51 17.01 30.79
C ALA A 44 -8.93 17.16 30.24
N ALA A 45 -9.77 17.82 31.04
CA ALA A 45 -11.15 18.08 30.83
C ALA A 45 -11.50 18.43 29.37
N VAL A 46 -12.72 18.04 28.97
CA VAL A 46 -13.34 18.43 27.72
C VAL A 46 -13.45 19.97 27.69
N GLU A 47 -12.41 20.61 27.20
CA GLU A 47 -12.48 21.98 26.71
C GLU A 47 -13.04 21.95 25.30
N ASN A 48 -13.89 22.93 24.98
CA ASN A 48 -14.48 23.16 23.66
C ASN A 48 -13.43 22.90 22.57
N PRO A 49 -13.78 22.22 21.45
CA PRO A 49 -12.82 21.93 20.41
C PRO A 49 -12.27 23.24 19.84
N VAL A 50 -11.10 23.61 20.28
CA VAL A 50 -10.29 24.62 19.57
C VAL A 50 -10.09 24.04 18.19
N ALA A 51 -10.52 24.78 17.16
CA ALA A 51 -10.35 24.35 15.77
C ALA A 51 -8.90 23.89 15.56
N ALA A 52 -8.71 22.65 15.14
CA ALA A 52 -7.39 22.12 14.90
C ALA A 52 -6.64 23.06 13.94
N PRO A 53 -5.38 23.38 14.18
CA PRO A 53 -4.64 24.28 13.29
C PRO A 53 -4.66 23.72 11.86
N ASN A 54 -4.97 24.57 10.89
CA ASN A 54 -5.04 24.19 9.46
C ASN A 54 -3.71 23.63 8.94
N THR A 55 -2.63 23.82 9.70
CA THR A 55 -1.29 23.35 9.33
C THR A 55 -0.60 22.73 10.54
N TYR A 56 -0.11 21.50 10.36
CA TYR A 56 0.67 20.75 11.31
C TYR A 56 1.99 20.33 10.68
N ILE A 57 3.11 20.69 11.28
CA ILE A 57 4.46 20.32 10.88
C ILE A 57 5.17 19.70 12.08
N ALA A 58 5.59 18.45 11.97
CA ALA A 58 6.25 17.72 13.04
C ALA A 58 7.57 17.11 12.56
N PRO A 59 8.66 17.85 12.69
CA PRO A 59 9.99 17.28 12.52
C PRO A 59 10.34 16.38 13.70
N SER A 60 11.09 15.31 13.41
CA SER A 60 11.61 14.41 14.43
C SER A 60 12.94 13.81 13.98
N ILE A 61 13.72 13.35 14.93
CA ILE A 61 14.94 12.59 14.68
C ILE A 61 14.93 11.34 15.56
N ALA A 62 15.25 10.19 14.95
CA ALA A 62 15.52 8.96 15.68
C ALA A 62 17.00 8.60 15.54
N VAL A 63 17.61 8.17 16.65
CA VAL A 63 18.96 7.62 16.68
C VAL A 63 18.86 6.25 17.31
N ILE A 64 19.16 5.20 16.53
CA ILE A 64 18.98 3.80 16.92
C ILE A 64 20.28 3.03 16.68
N GLY A 65 20.82 2.44 17.73
CA GLY A 65 21.92 1.48 17.66
C GLY A 65 21.37 0.06 17.55
N VAL A 66 21.88 -0.73 16.60
CA VAL A 66 21.54 -2.14 16.41
C VAL A 66 22.81 -2.97 16.48
N SER A 67 22.93 -3.83 17.48
CA SER A 67 24.00 -4.83 17.54
C SER A 67 23.44 -6.15 16.99
N THR A 68 24.02 -6.64 15.90
CA THR A 68 23.52 -7.84 15.20
C THR A 68 24.61 -8.91 15.11
N SER A 69 24.20 -10.16 15.25
CA SER A 69 25.07 -11.33 15.03
C SER A 69 25.36 -11.58 13.54
N ASN A 70 24.55 -10.98 12.63
CA ASN A 70 24.67 -11.22 11.19
C ASN A 70 24.15 -10.01 10.39
N ALA A 71 25.02 -9.04 10.13
CA ALA A 71 24.72 -7.89 9.27
C ALA A 71 24.58 -8.27 7.78
N ASN A 72 25.10 -9.45 7.37
CA ASN A 72 24.99 -10.00 6.03
C ASN A 72 23.75 -10.88 5.84
N PHE A 73 22.79 -10.83 6.76
CA PHE A 73 21.61 -11.71 6.71
C PHE A 73 20.95 -11.69 5.33
N GLY A 74 20.82 -12.89 4.74
CA GLY A 74 20.17 -13.06 3.45
C GLY A 74 20.99 -12.70 2.21
N ASN A 75 22.24 -12.23 2.34
CA ASN A 75 23.08 -11.87 1.19
C ASN A 75 23.89 -13.05 0.62
N GLY A 76 23.73 -14.26 1.15
CA GLY A 76 24.50 -15.43 0.72
C GLY A 76 25.97 -15.46 1.22
N SER A 77 26.41 -14.41 1.90
CA SER A 77 27.75 -14.32 2.49
C SER A 77 27.78 -14.93 3.89
N PRO A 78 28.94 -15.37 4.39
CA PRO A 78 29.07 -15.87 5.75
C PRO A 78 28.57 -14.83 6.79
N PRO A 79 27.98 -15.30 7.92
CA PRO A 79 27.51 -14.41 8.97
C PRO A 79 28.65 -13.51 9.51
N ARG A 80 28.39 -12.22 9.58
CA ARG A 80 29.30 -11.23 10.17
C ARG A 80 28.55 -10.35 11.16
N SER A 81 29.03 -10.33 12.40
CA SER A 81 28.47 -9.43 13.42
C SER A 81 28.89 -7.99 13.16
N ASP A 82 27.98 -7.06 13.36
CA ASP A 82 28.25 -5.62 13.29
C ASP A 82 27.40 -4.85 14.30
N THR A 83 27.79 -3.60 14.50
CA THR A 83 26.96 -2.60 15.18
C THR A 83 26.59 -1.54 14.15
N ILE A 84 25.29 -1.35 13.95
CA ILE A 84 24.74 -0.44 12.95
C ILE A 84 24.17 0.76 13.69
N LEU A 85 24.63 1.95 13.36
CA LEU A 85 24.00 3.19 13.80
C LEU A 85 23.04 3.67 12.71
N ASN A 86 21.76 3.78 13.06
CA ASN A 86 20.72 4.29 12.17
C ASN A 86 20.25 5.67 12.67
N ILE A 87 20.46 6.70 11.86
CA ILE A 87 20.00 8.07 12.13
C ILE A 87 18.89 8.38 11.14
N VAL A 88 17.69 8.71 11.66
CA VAL A 88 16.48 8.86 10.87
C VAL A 88 15.83 10.23 11.15
N PRO A 89 16.21 11.29 10.44
CA PRO A 89 15.39 12.49 10.37
C PRO A 89 14.09 12.16 9.63
N ARG A 90 12.96 12.61 10.18
CA ARG A 90 11.61 12.46 9.63
C ARG A 90 10.85 13.77 9.72
N LEU A 91 10.07 14.06 8.70
CA LEU A 91 9.20 15.21 8.63
C LEU A 91 7.78 14.75 8.30
N VAL A 92 6.84 15.06 9.19
CA VAL A 92 5.41 14.90 8.94
C VAL A 92 4.83 16.29 8.70
N VAL A 93 4.09 16.43 7.59
CA VAL A 93 3.41 17.67 7.23
C VAL A 93 1.97 17.34 6.92
N GLN A 94 1.06 18.09 7.50
CA GLN A 94 -0.35 18.11 7.15
C GLN A 94 -0.82 19.56 7.12
N SER A 95 -1.44 19.94 6.00
CA SER A 95 -2.03 21.26 5.88
C SER A 95 -3.31 21.17 5.06
N ASP A 96 -4.41 21.62 5.62
CA ASP A 96 -5.75 21.53 5.04
C ASP A 96 -6.37 22.94 4.96
N HIS A 97 -6.60 23.41 3.75
CA HIS A 97 -7.24 24.68 3.43
C HIS A 97 -8.42 24.47 2.48
N ALA A 98 -9.22 25.49 2.26
CA ALA A 98 -10.44 25.40 1.46
C ALA A 98 -10.21 24.86 0.04
N HIS A 99 -9.10 25.23 -0.61
CA HIS A 99 -8.82 24.89 -2.02
C HIS A 99 -7.60 24.01 -2.19
N TRP A 100 -6.89 23.64 -1.12
CA TRP A 100 -5.74 22.74 -1.22
C TRP A 100 -5.47 21.99 0.08
N HIS A 101 -4.95 20.81 -0.06
CA HIS A 101 -4.49 19.97 1.04
C HIS A 101 -3.11 19.38 0.72
N LEU A 102 -2.22 19.43 1.69
CA LEU A 102 -0.89 18.85 1.62
C LEU A 102 -0.73 17.83 2.73
N ARG A 103 -0.32 16.62 2.37
CA ARG A 103 -0.01 15.56 3.32
C ARG A 103 1.31 14.94 2.98
N GLY A 104 2.20 14.87 3.96
CA GLY A 104 3.53 14.30 3.78
C GLY A 104 4.02 13.59 5.03
N ASP A 105 4.73 12.51 4.81
CA ASP A 105 5.50 11.78 5.81
C ASP A 105 6.74 11.24 5.12
N PHE A 106 7.89 11.85 5.37
CA PHE A 106 9.14 11.54 4.69
C PHE A 106 10.27 11.35 5.69
N SER A 107 11.05 10.32 5.50
CA SER A 107 12.21 9.99 6.33
C SER A 107 13.43 9.60 5.49
N LEU A 108 14.60 9.84 6.05
CA LEU A 108 15.89 9.42 5.50
C LEU A 108 16.57 8.51 6.52
N SER A 109 16.73 7.22 6.23
CA SER A 109 17.49 6.30 7.09
C SER A 109 18.96 6.30 6.70
N GLY A 110 19.80 6.95 7.48
CA GLY A 110 21.26 6.92 7.35
C GLY A 110 21.83 5.74 8.14
N LEU A 111 22.31 4.72 7.44
CA LEU A 111 22.89 3.51 8.03
C LEU A 111 24.42 3.57 8.01
N TYR A 112 25.02 3.49 9.19
CA TYR A 112 26.46 3.48 9.38
C TYR A 112 26.88 2.16 10.02
N TYR A 113 27.73 1.40 9.32
CA TYR A 113 28.24 0.09 9.74
C TYR A 113 29.60 0.28 10.43
N VAL A 114 29.63 0.16 11.75
CA VAL A 114 30.82 0.47 12.57
C VAL A 114 32.02 -0.39 12.21
N ARG A 115 31.78 -1.67 11.87
CA ARG A 115 32.84 -2.62 11.47
C ARG A 115 33.01 -2.72 9.95
N GLY A 116 32.27 -1.90 9.19
CA GLY A 116 32.37 -1.88 7.73
C GLY A 116 31.92 -3.17 7.06
N THR A 117 31.01 -3.92 7.67
CA THR A 117 30.48 -5.18 7.09
C THR A 117 29.77 -4.93 5.77
N LEU A 118 29.05 -3.83 5.66
CA LEU A 118 28.40 -3.32 4.44
C LEU A 118 28.75 -1.84 4.26
N ALA A 119 28.54 -1.34 3.05
CA ALA A 119 28.71 0.07 2.75
C ALA A 119 27.67 0.92 3.47
N ASN A 120 28.10 2.07 4.00
CA ASN A 120 27.20 3.06 4.54
C ASN A 120 26.26 3.58 3.45
N THR A 121 24.98 3.78 3.79
CA THR A 121 23.98 4.20 2.81
C THR A 121 22.89 5.06 3.42
N ILE A 122 22.23 5.83 2.56
CA ILE A 122 21.04 6.62 2.92
C ILE A 122 19.86 6.07 2.10
N LEU A 123 18.80 5.71 2.81
CA LEU A 123 17.58 5.14 2.24
C LEU A 123 16.42 6.12 2.45
N PRO A 124 15.98 6.82 1.39
CA PRO A 124 14.78 7.66 1.47
C PRO A 124 13.52 6.80 1.50
N SER A 125 12.56 7.17 2.32
CA SER A 125 11.25 6.50 2.41
C SER A 125 10.17 7.50 2.80
N GLY A 126 9.01 7.37 2.17
CA GLY A 126 7.85 8.20 2.48
C GLY A 126 7.14 8.74 1.26
N SER A 127 6.18 9.63 1.51
CA SER A 127 5.40 10.28 0.47
C SER A 127 5.06 11.72 0.82
N LEU A 128 4.87 12.54 -0.21
CA LEU A 128 4.31 13.87 -0.13
C LEU A 128 3.24 13.99 -1.21
N ASN A 129 2.02 14.38 -0.81
CA ASN A 129 0.87 14.49 -1.72
C ASN A 129 0.23 15.88 -1.54
N LEU A 130 0.05 16.55 -2.64
CA LEU A 130 -0.66 17.81 -2.77
C LEU A 130 -1.93 17.57 -3.58
N GLY A 131 -3.07 18.02 -3.09
CA GLY A 131 -4.31 18.11 -3.85
C GLY A 131 -4.79 19.55 -3.86
N THR A 132 -5.19 20.05 -5.01
CA THR A 132 -5.68 21.42 -5.16
C THR A 132 -6.96 21.46 -5.99
N GLU A 133 -7.87 22.35 -5.60
CA GLU A 133 -9.02 22.76 -6.38
C GLU A 133 -8.67 24.08 -7.07
N LEU A 134 -8.42 24.04 -8.38
CA LEU A 134 -7.99 25.20 -9.15
C LEU A 134 -9.17 26.01 -9.67
N ILE A 135 -10.30 25.36 -9.94
CA ILE A 135 -11.57 25.99 -10.30
C ILE A 135 -12.64 25.33 -9.45
N ASP A 136 -13.40 26.12 -8.69
CA ASP A 136 -14.39 25.68 -7.73
C ASP A 136 -15.34 24.63 -8.30
N HIS A 137 -15.38 23.45 -7.67
CA HIS A 137 -16.23 22.31 -8.01
C HIS A 137 -16.14 21.85 -9.47
N PHE A 138 -14.98 22.10 -10.14
CA PHE A 138 -14.81 21.77 -11.55
C PHE A 138 -13.45 21.20 -11.88
N PHE A 139 -12.35 21.93 -11.64
CA PHE A 139 -11.02 21.52 -12.06
C PHE A 139 -10.06 21.38 -10.88
N TYR A 140 -9.47 20.23 -10.79
CA TYR A 140 -8.59 19.80 -9.70
C TYR A 140 -7.22 19.40 -10.25
N PHE A 141 -6.22 19.51 -9.41
CA PHE A 141 -4.87 19.07 -9.71
C PHE A 141 -4.24 18.41 -8.49
N ASP A 142 -3.84 17.15 -8.63
CA ASP A 142 -3.07 16.44 -7.61
C ASP A 142 -1.63 16.28 -8.08
N ALA A 143 -0.68 16.37 -7.15
CA ALA A 143 0.73 16.06 -7.38
C ALA A 143 1.28 15.25 -6.21
N GLY A 144 2.23 14.37 -6.47
CA GLY A 144 2.81 13.55 -5.42
C GLY A 144 4.23 13.09 -5.72
N VAL A 145 4.97 12.86 -4.66
CA VAL A 145 6.25 12.17 -4.72
C VAL A 145 6.24 11.07 -3.66
N GLN A 146 6.73 9.89 -4.04
CA GLN A 146 6.82 8.73 -3.16
C GLN A 146 8.16 8.04 -3.36
N SER A 147 8.82 7.70 -2.27
CA SER A 147 10.05 6.92 -2.29
C SER A 147 9.93 5.69 -1.40
N GLN A 148 10.36 4.53 -1.92
CA GLN A 148 10.32 3.26 -1.19
C GLN A 148 11.45 2.32 -1.59
N GLN A 149 11.76 1.39 -0.69
CA GLN A 149 12.69 0.30 -0.96
C GLN A 149 11.93 -0.90 -1.52
N ASN A 150 12.49 -1.53 -2.56
CA ASN A 150 11.91 -2.72 -3.20
C ASN A 150 12.94 -3.84 -3.22
N VAL A 151 12.43 -5.08 -3.26
CA VAL A 151 13.25 -6.29 -3.30
C VAL A 151 13.52 -6.69 -4.74
N ILE A 152 14.75 -7.10 -5.06
CA ILE A 152 15.16 -7.56 -6.38
C ILE A 152 14.71 -9.00 -6.60
N ASN A 153 15.05 -9.88 -5.67
CA ASN A 153 14.84 -11.33 -5.79
C ASN A 153 14.06 -11.85 -4.56
N PRO A 154 12.85 -12.43 -4.76
CA PRO A 154 12.03 -12.93 -3.66
C PRO A 154 12.62 -14.15 -2.95
N TYR A 155 13.54 -14.85 -3.56
CA TYR A 155 14.11 -16.09 -3.04
C TYR A 155 15.35 -15.88 -2.18
N VAL A 156 15.74 -14.64 -1.96
CA VAL A 156 16.85 -14.19 -1.10
C VAL A 156 16.31 -13.43 0.09
N GLY A 157 17.10 -13.23 1.13
CA GLY A 157 16.65 -12.52 2.33
C GLY A 157 16.20 -11.08 2.05
N GLN A 158 15.11 -10.68 2.67
CA GLN A 158 14.41 -9.43 2.33
C GLN A 158 14.60 -8.33 3.38
N PHE A 159 15.37 -8.53 4.45
CA PHE A 159 15.32 -7.63 5.61
C PHE A 159 16.68 -7.08 6.06
N ASN A 160 16.62 -5.89 6.64
CA ASN A 160 17.53 -5.29 7.61
C ASN A 160 18.79 -4.60 7.10
N GLY A 161 18.61 -3.69 6.21
CA GLY A 161 19.68 -2.78 5.80
C GLY A 161 19.95 -2.86 4.31
N PRO A 162 20.92 -2.10 3.79
CA PRO A 162 21.26 -2.14 2.39
C PRO A 162 21.77 -3.53 2.08
N SER A 163 20.91 -4.34 1.55
CA SER A 163 21.31 -5.62 0.98
C SER A 163 21.52 -5.44 -0.52
N SER A 164 22.39 -6.24 -1.11
CA SER A 164 22.52 -6.35 -2.56
C SER A 164 21.20 -6.78 -3.24
N ASN A 165 20.19 -7.12 -2.44
CA ASN A 165 18.86 -7.55 -2.88
C ASN A 165 17.80 -6.44 -2.78
N GLN A 166 18.19 -5.19 -2.64
CA GLN A 166 17.25 -4.05 -2.56
C GLN A 166 17.64 -2.94 -3.51
N PHE A 167 16.64 -2.19 -3.94
CA PHE A 167 16.79 -0.96 -4.71
C PHE A 167 15.72 0.05 -4.30
N THR A 168 15.99 1.32 -4.57
CA THR A 168 15.09 2.42 -4.25
C THR A 168 14.30 2.82 -5.48
N THR A 169 12.98 2.92 -5.38
CA THR A 169 12.15 3.59 -6.37
C THR A 169 11.67 4.93 -5.85
N THR A 170 11.73 5.95 -6.70
CA THR A 170 11.13 7.24 -6.45
C THR A 170 10.15 7.54 -7.59
N GLN A 171 8.89 7.72 -7.22
CA GLN A 171 7.80 8.03 -8.14
C GLN A 171 7.42 9.50 -8.03
N TYR A 172 7.22 10.14 -9.17
CA TYR A 172 6.68 11.48 -9.29
C TYR A 172 5.36 11.37 -10.03
N ARG A 173 4.29 11.85 -9.45
CA ARG A 173 2.95 11.79 -10.01
C ARG A 173 2.35 13.17 -10.19
N ILE A 174 1.66 13.37 -11.31
CA ILE A 174 0.76 14.50 -11.55
C ILE A 174 -0.59 13.97 -12.03
N SER A 175 -1.66 14.62 -11.62
CA SER A 175 -3.02 14.16 -11.92
C SER A 175 -3.97 15.36 -12.07
N PRO A 176 -4.05 15.99 -13.24
CA PRO A 176 -5.11 16.95 -13.57
C PRO A 176 -6.43 16.22 -13.77
N TYR A 177 -7.52 16.75 -13.22
CA TYR A 177 -8.84 16.16 -13.45
C TYR A 177 -9.98 17.15 -13.34
N ILE A 178 -11.07 16.81 -14.04
CA ILE A 178 -12.38 17.43 -13.93
C ILE A 178 -13.27 16.49 -13.13
N ASP A 179 -13.97 17.02 -12.14
CA ASP A 179 -15.01 16.33 -11.40
C ASP A 179 -16.23 17.24 -11.30
N ARG A 180 -17.26 16.94 -12.07
CA ARG A 180 -18.45 17.78 -12.16
C ARG A 180 -19.72 16.99 -11.89
N ARG A 181 -20.51 17.44 -10.93
CA ARG A 181 -21.90 17.02 -10.77
C ARG A 181 -22.76 17.82 -11.77
N ILE A 182 -23.25 17.14 -12.81
CA ILE A 182 -24.14 17.73 -13.80
C ILE A 182 -25.55 17.88 -13.22
N SER A 183 -25.98 16.88 -12.44
CA SER A 183 -27.22 16.89 -11.68
C SER A 183 -26.98 16.19 -10.32
N PRO A 184 -27.96 16.17 -9.40
CA PRO A 184 -27.83 15.45 -8.12
C PRO A 184 -27.45 13.97 -8.28
N ASP A 185 -27.85 13.35 -9.39
CA ASP A 185 -27.68 11.93 -9.64
C ASP A 185 -26.70 11.61 -10.79
N LEU A 186 -26.22 12.63 -11.53
CA LEU A 186 -25.32 12.48 -12.66
C LEU A 186 -23.99 13.17 -12.41
N ARG A 187 -22.90 12.40 -12.45
CA ARG A 187 -21.53 12.88 -12.23
C ARG A 187 -20.65 12.55 -13.43
N PHE A 188 -19.87 13.51 -13.85
CA PHE A 188 -18.84 13.37 -14.88
C PHE A 188 -17.46 13.50 -14.27
N ILE A 189 -16.54 12.59 -14.61
CA ILE A 189 -15.13 12.66 -14.23
C ILE A 189 -14.29 12.44 -15.48
N ALA A 190 -13.27 13.29 -15.67
CA ALA A 190 -12.21 13.08 -16.64
C ALA A 190 -10.87 13.31 -15.93
N ARG A 191 -10.02 12.29 -15.86
CA ARG A 191 -8.76 12.29 -15.09
C ARG A 191 -7.62 11.74 -15.92
N SER A 192 -6.46 12.39 -15.85
CA SER A 192 -5.18 11.88 -16.34
C SER A 192 -4.22 11.74 -15.17
N ASP A 193 -3.73 10.55 -14.93
CA ASP A 193 -2.68 10.26 -13.96
C ASP A 193 -1.40 9.92 -14.71
N ASP A 194 -0.34 10.69 -14.53
CA ASP A 194 0.97 10.45 -15.11
C ASP A 194 1.99 10.25 -13.99
N THR A 195 2.70 9.12 -14.02
CA THR A 195 3.68 8.74 -13.01
C THR A 195 4.99 8.37 -13.66
N TRP A 196 6.07 9.04 -13.25
CA TRP A 196 7.44 8.73 -13.63
C TRP A 196 8.13 8.04 -12.46
N THR A 197 8.70 6.88 -12.71
CA THR A 197 9.46 6.09 -11.72
C THR A 197 10.93 6.14 -12.04
N LYS A 198 11.72 6.66 -11.11
CA LYS A 198 13.19 6.57 -11.13
C LYS A 198 13.65 5.46 -10.20
N VAL A 199 14.70 4.77 -10.62
CA VAL A 199 15.29 3.66 -9.85
C VAL A 199 16.72 4.05 -9.48
N ASN A 200 17.05 3.90 -8.19
CA ASN A 200 18.35 4.24 -7.63
C ASN A 200 18.87 3.07 -6.77
N ASN A 201 20.16 3.10 -6.44
CA ASN A 201 20.82 2.08 -5.62
C ASN A 201 20.66 0.66 -6.21
N ILE A 202 20.79 0.55 -7.53
CA ILE A 202 20.69 -0.71 -8.26
C ILE A 202 22.06 -1.37 -8.31
N PRO A 203 22.19 -2.64 -7.92
CA PRO A 203 23.39 -3.41 -8.22
C PRO A 203 23.62 -3.51 -9.73
N ALA A 204 24.87 -3.47 -10.16
CA ALA A 204 25.21 -3.57 -11.58
C ALA A 204 24.60 -4.83 -12.21
N ASN A 205 24.13 -4.72 -13.45
CA ASN A 205 23.63 -5.83 -14.28
C ASN A 205 22.34 -6.51 -13.77
N THR A 206 21.49 -5.81 -12.99
CA THR A 206 20.23 -6.39 -12.51
C THR A 206 19.08 -6.31 -13.51
N GLY A 207 19.23 -5.54 -14.59
CA GLY A 207 18.17 -5.38 -15.60
C GLY A 207 16.90 -4.70 -15.07
N ILE A 208 17.02 -3.88 -14.01
CA ILE A 208 15.91 -3.12 -13.42
C ILE A 208 15.89 -1.72 -14.01
N TYR A 209 14.74 -1.27 -14.47
CA TYR A 209 14.58 0.01 -15.16
C TYR A 209 13.44 0.82 -14.55
N GLY A 210 13.60 2.13 -14.59
CA GLY A 210 12.52 3.08 -14.40
C GLY A 210 11.59 3.12 -15.59
N GLY A 211 10.69 4.10 -15.60
CA GLY A 211 9.76 4.29 -16.69
C GLY A 211 8.58 5.17 -16.35
N ARG A 212 7.61 5.21 -17.26
CA ARG A 212 6.37 5.96 -17.12
C ARG A 212 5.17 5.02 -17.10
N TYR A 213 4.24 5.29 -16.20
CA TYR A 213 2.90 4.72 -16.18
C TYR A 213 1.88 5.86 -16.28
N SER A 214 0.99 5.77 -17.24
CA SER A 214 -0.04 6.77 -17.53
C SER A 214 -1.40 6.11 -17.51
N VAL A 215 -2.38 6.75 -16.87
CA VAL A 215 -3.78 6.30 -16.83
C VAL A 215 -4.68 7.47 -17.20
N GLN A 216 -5.48 7.30 -18.25
CA GLN A 216 -6.54 8.23 -18.60
C GLN A 216 -7.89 7.59 -18.35
N THR A 217 -8.75 8.27 -17.61
CA THR A 217 -10.08 7.79 -17.26
C THR A 217 -11.12 8.85 -17.55
N VAL A 218 -12.17 8.46 -18.25
CA VAL A 218 -13.36 9.29 -18.44
C VAL A 218 -14.56 8.47 -18.00
N SER A 219 -15.35 8.98 -17.08
CA SER A 219 -16.56 8.33 -16.61
C SER A 219 -17.76 9.27 -16.56
N LEU A 220 -18.92 8.68 -16.84
CA LEU A 220 -20.22 9.31 -16.66
C LEU A 220 -21.10 8.35 -15.84
N ASP A 221 -21.46 8.78 -14.64
CA ASP A 221 -22.10 7.96 -13.64
C ASP A 221 -23.48 8.50 -13.29
N GLN A 222 -24.53 7.71 -13.58
CA GLN A 222 -25.91 7.95 -13.17
C GLN A 222 -26.23 7.03 -12.00
N ARG A 223 -26.60 7.65 -10.86
CA ARG A 223 -27.00 6.92 -9.65
C ARG A 223 -28.23 6.04 -9.90
N PRO A 224 -28.25 4.77 -9.44
CA PRO A 224 -29.43 3.91 -9.57
C PRO A 224 -30.55 4.33 -8.60
N LEU A 225 -31.70 4.78 -9.16
CA LEU A 225 -32.91 5.18 -8.43
C LEU A 225 -34.20 4.78 -9.18
N PRO A 226 -34.56 3.48 -9.29
CA PRO A 226 -33.78 2.27 -9.01
C PRO A 226 -32.79 1.90 -10.12
N LEU A 227 -32.94 2.43 -11.34
CA LEU A 227 -32.07 2.20 -12.48
C LEU A 227 -31.00 3.29 -12.57
N GLY A 228 -29.79 2.88 -12.89
CA GLY A 228 -28.68 3.75 -13.15
C GLY A 228 -27.69 3.14 -14.15
N TYR A 229 -26.73 3.93 -14.59
CA TYR A 229 -25.70 3.47 -15.50
C TYR A 229 -24.37 4.14 -15.22
N THR A 230 -23.28 3.45 -15.62
CA THR A 230 -21.92 4.00 -15.66
C THR A 230 -21.35 3.75 -17.04
N LEU A 231 -20.90 4.79 -17.72
CA LEU A 231 -20.06 4.71 -18.91
C LEU A 231 -18.63 5.02 -18.51
N LEU A 232 -17.71 4.12 -18.82
CA LEU A 232 -16.31 4.22 -18.42
C LEU A 232 -15.40 3.96 -19.62
N ALA A 233 -14.60 4.94 -20.01
CA ALA A 233 -13.48 4.77 -20.93
C ALA A 233 -12.18 4.90 -20.13
N ARG A 234 -11.26 3.96 -20.33
CA ARG A 234 -9.98 3.95 -19.64
C ARG A 234 -8.87 3.50 -20.57
N GLN A 235 -7.73 4.17 -20.48
CA GLN A 235 -6.50 3.80 -21.14
C GLN A 235 -5.38 3.74 -20.10
N ASP A 236 -4.71 2.60 -20.02
CA ASP A 236 -3.51 2.37 -19.21
C ASP A 236 -2.33 2.18 -20.16
N GLU A 237 -1.21 2.86 -19.90
CA GLU A 237 -0.01 2.73 -20.70
C GLU A 237 1.23 2.66 -19.80
N THR A 238 2.04 1.63 -20.02
CA THR A 238 3.33 1.43 -19.32
C THR A 238 4.45 1.44 -20.35
N THR A 239 5.49 2.24 -20.09
CA THR A 239 6.72 2.26 -20.87
C THR A 239 7.92 2.19 -19.92
N TYR A 240 8.90 1.35 -20.23
CA TYR A 240 10.14 1.25 -19.44
C TYR A 240 11.28 1.98 -20.16
N ASP A 241 12.14 2.64 -19.39
CA ASP A 241 13.34 3.27 -19.91
C ASP A 241 14.25 2.19 -20.51
N ASN A 242 14.76 2.43 -21.70
CA ASN A 242 15.67 1.50 -22.42
C ASN A 242 15.11 0.10 -22.76
N LEU A 243 13.78 -0.11 -22.60
CA LEU A 243 13.12 -1.37 -22.96
C LEU A 243 11.88 -1.12 -23.85
N PRO A 244 12.03 -0.69 -25.10
CA PRO A 244 10.89 -0.32 -25.94
C PRO A 244 9.94 -1.50 -26.24
N TYR A 245 10.44 -2.73 -26.21
CA TYR A 245 9.66 -3.96 -26.43
C TYR A 245 8.82 -4.38 -25.19
N SER A 246 8.96 -3.71 -24.07
CA SER A 246 8.19 -3.97 -22.85
C SER A 246 7.03 -2.98 -22.63
N SER A 247 6.69 -2.17 -23.65
CA SER A 247 5.54 -1.30 -23.58
C SER A 247 4.24 -2.09 -23.60
N LEU A 248 3.28 -1.68 -22.78
CA LEU A 248 1.93 -2.23 -22.73
C LEU A 248 0.92 -1.09 -22.70
N LYS A 249 -0.06 -1.14 -23.60
CA LYS A 249 -1.18 -0.21 -23.64
C LYS A 249 -2.48 -0.98 -23.65
N ASP A 250 -3.33 -0.75 -22.65
CA ASP A 250 -4.68 -1.31 -22.53
C ASP A 250 -5.70 -0.18 -22.66
N THR A 251 -6.56 -0.24 -23.67
CA THR A 251 -7.64 0.72 -23.89
C THR A 251 -8.95 -0.02 -23.77
N SER A 252 -9.82 0.42 -22.88
CA SER A 252 -11.08 -0.25 -22.61
C SER A 252 -12.24 0.73 -22.50
N PHE A 253 -13.40 0.26 -22.96
CA PHE A 253 -14.69 0.92 -22.76
C PHE A 253 -15.64 -0.07 -22.07
N ARG A 254 -16.37 0.42 -21.06
CA ARG A 254 -17.37 -0.32 -20.30
C ARG A 254 -18.65 0.48 -20.19
N ALA A 255 -19.77 -0.19 -20.42
CA ALA A 255 -21.10 0.28 -20.05
C ALA A 255 -21.64 -0.66 -18.96
N ILE A 256 -22.04 -0.09 -17.83
CA ILE A 256 -22.54 -0.82 -16.67
C ILE A 256 -23.98 -0.36 -16.42
N GLY A 257 -24.95 -1.23 -16.60
CA GLY A 257 -26.33 -0.99 -16.19
C GLY A 257 -26.54 -1.51 -14.77
N SER A 258 -27.01 -0.68 -13.87
CA SER A 258 -27.16 -1.00 -12.46
C SER A 258 -28.62 -0.88 -11.99
N TYR A 259 -29.04 -1.79 -11.10
CA TYR A 259 -30.35 -1.77 -10.46
C TYR A 259 -30.20 -1.82 -8.94
N ALA A 260 -30.80 -0.85 -8.25
CA ALA A 260 -30.89 -0.81 -6.80
C ALA A 260 -32.11 -1.63 -6.33
N PHE A 261 -31.86 -2.85 -5.86
CA PHE A 261 -32.90 -3.69 -5.25
C PHE A 261 -33.36 -3.15 -3.90
N SER A 262 -32.46 -2.45 -3.22
CA SER A 262 -32.72 -1.75 -1.97
C SER A 262 -31.65 -0.66 -1.77
N ASP A 263 -31.83 0.16 -0.73
CA ASP A 263 -30.83 1.15 -0.32
C ASP A 263 -29.45 0.51 0.04
N ARG A 264 -29.42 -0.83 0.18
CA ARG A 264 -28.25 -1.60 0.62
C ARG A 264 -27.69 -2.55 -0.42
N LEU A 265 -28.42 -2.82 -1.50
CA LEU A 265 -27.99 -3.78 -2.52
C LEU A 265 -28.20 -3.22 -3.92
N VAL A 266 -27.11 -3.07 -4.62
CA VAL A 266 -27.05 -2.69 -6.03
C VAL A 266 -26.40 -3.81 -6.81
N LEU A 267 -27.04 -4.27 -7.88
CA LEU A 267 -26.48 -5.22 -8.85
C LEU A 267 -26.30 -4.51 -10.19
N GLY A 268 -25.24 -4.87 -10.92
CA GLY A 268 -24.94 -4.31 -12.23
C GLY A 268 -24.51 -5.37 -13.23
N LEU A 269 -24.88 -5.16 -14.49
CA LEU A 269 -24.39 -5.92 -15.63
C LEU A 269 -23.38 -5.07 -16.39
N ILE A 270 -22.29 -5.69 -16.79
CA ILE A 270 -21.17 -5.04 -17.48
C ILE A 270 -21.11 -5.56 -18.90
N GLY A 271 -21.05 -4.65 -19.86
CA GLY A 271 -20.74 -4.92 -21.26
C GLY A 271 -19.70 -3.94 -21.76
N GLY A 272 -18.77 -4.38 -22.60
CA GLY A 272 -17.71 -3.50 -23.07
C GLY A 272 -16.80 -4.14 -24.10
N TYR A 273 -15.72 -3.44 -24.37
CA TYR A 273 -14.71 -3.86 -25.33
C TYR A 273 -13.34 -3.36 -24.88
N GLU A 274 -12.31 -4.16 -25.11
CA GLU A 274 -10.92 -3.78 -24.81
C GLU A 274 -9.98 -4.09 -25.97
N LYS A 275 -8.97 -3.26 -26.10
CA LYS A 275 -7.85 -3.42 -27.01
C LYS A 275 -6.56 -3.31 -26.21
N VAL A 276 -5.74 -4.35 -26.30
CA VAL A 276 -4.45 -4.44 -25.64
C VAL A 276 -3.37 -4.51 -26.70
N ASP A 277 -2.49 -3.53 -26.69
CA ASP A 277 -1.34 -3.41 -27.58
C ASP A 277 -0.06 -3.61 -26.76
N ALA A 278 0.75 -4.59 -27.12
CA ALA A 278 2.10 -4.78 -26.66
C ALA A 278 3.05 -4.87 -27.86
N PHE A 279 4.35 -4.87 -27.62
CA PHE A 279 5.31 -5.00 -28.71
C PHE A 279 5.04 -6.25 -29.56
N LEU A 280 4.74 -6.06 -30.84
CA LEU A 280 4.41 -7.11 -31.84
C LEU A 280 3.18 -7.97 -31.50
N ALA A 281 2.34 -7.57 -30.54
CA ALA A 281 1.16 -8.30 -30.17
C ALA A 281 -0.04 -7.36 -29.96
N HIS A 282 -1.17 -7.69 -30.59
CA HIS A 282 -2.40 -6.93 -30.50
C HIS A 282 -3.56 -7.89 -30.22
N VAL A 283 -4.34 -7.57 -29.19
CA VAL A 283 -5.51 -8.36 -28.80
C VAL A 283 -6.70 -7.41 -28.63
N SER A 284 -7.81 -7.78 -29.25
CA SER A 284 -9.08 -7.06 -29.09
C SER A 284 -10.17 -8.06 -28.71
N LYS A 285 -10.86 -7.81 -27.58
CA LYS A 285 -11.87 -8.72 -27.03
C LYS A 285 -13.04 -7.98 -26.41
N PRO A 286 -14.25 -8.57 -26.44
CA PRO A 286 -15.36 -8.06 -25.64
C PRO A 286 -15.10 -8.25 -24.14
N ILE A 287 -15.67 -7.34 -23.34
CA ILE A 287 -15.75 -7.44 -21.88
C ILE A 287 -17.21 -7.71 -21.54
N TYR A 288 -17.45 -8.67 -20.66
CA TYR A 288 -18.77 -8.88 -20.07
C TYR A 288 -18.64 -9.38 -18.64
N GLY A 289 -19.57 -8.98 -17.79
CA GLY A 289 -19.45 -9.31 -16.38
C GLY A 289 -20.62 -8.83 -15.53
N VAL A 290 -20.41 -8.99 -14.24
CA VAL A 290 -21.36 -8.57 -13.21
C VAL A 290 -20.66 -7.82 -12.10
N ARG A 291 -21.41 -6.91 -11.48
CA ARG A 291 -20.96 -6.13 -10.34
C ARG A 291 -22.02 -6.16 -9.23
N THR A 292 -21.57 -6.18 -7.99
CA THR A 292 -22.44 -5.98 -6.83
C THR A 292 -21.80 -5.01 -5.85
N ALA A 293 -22.63 -4.15 -5.27
CA ALA A 293 -22.32 -3.34 -4.10
C ALA A 293 -23.37 -3.66 -3.03
N TRP A 294 -22.94 -4.22 -1.91
CA TRP A 294 -23.83 -4.67 -0.84
C TRP A 294 -23.36 -4.15 0.51
N GLN A 295 -24.27 -3.52 1.24
CA GLN A 295 -24.05 -3.02 2.59
C GLN A 295 -25.01 -3.71 3.58
N PRO A 296 -24.66 -4.92 4.07
CA PRO A 296 -25.56 -5.72 4.91
C PRO A 296 -25.96 -5.00 6.20
N ASN A 297 -25.07 -4.19 6.77
CA ASN A 297 -25.31 -3.40 7.98
C ASN A 297 -24.43 -2.14 7.99
N ALA A 298 -24.49 -1.36 9.07
CA ALA A 298 -23.73 -0.10 9.19
C ALA A 298 -22.21 -0.29 9.22
N PHE A 299 -21.72 -1.48 9.57
CA PHE A 299 -20.29 -1.81 9.70
C PHE A 299 -19.79 -2.76 8.62
N GLY A 300 -20.66 -3.20 7.72
CA GLY A 300 -20.37 -4.18 6.69
C GLY A 300 -20.53 -3.60 5.29
N ARG A 301 -19.55 -3.87 4.42
CA ARG A 301 -19.60 -3.49 3.01
C ARG A 301 -18.92 -4.56 2.16
N VAL A 302 -19.53 -4.91 1.06
CA VAL A 302 -18.99 -5.83 0.05
C VAL A 302 -19.15 -5.19 -1.33
N ASP A 303 -18.03 -5.01 -2.02
CA ASP A 303 -17.97 -4.61 -3.43
C ASP A 303 -17.34 -5.75 -4.21
N ALA A 304 -18.02 -6.29 -5.20
CA ALA A 304 -17.50 -7.36 -6.03
C ALA A 304 -17.77 -7.07 -7.50
N THR A 305 -16.78 -7.37 -8.32
CA THR A 305 -16.85 -7.30 -9.78
C THR A 305 -16.21 -8.57 -10.34
N VAL A 306 -16.88 -9.21 -11.28
CA VAL A 306 -16.35 -10.35 -12.04
C VAL A 306 -16.54 -10.04 -13.50
N GLU A 307 -15.44 -10.06 -14.27
CA GLU A 307 -15.44 -9.76 -15.71
C GLU A 307 -14.72 -10.86 -16.48
N HIS A 308 -15.24 -11.20 -17.65
CA HIS A 308 -14.49 -11.96 -18.64
C HIS A 308 -13.78 -10.99 -19.59
N ARG A 309 -12.46 -11.15 -19.73
CA ARG A 309 -11.58 -10.25 -20.45
C ARG A 309 -10.61 -11.03 -21.35
N TYR A 310 -9.68 -10.34 -22.04
CA TYR A 310 -8.71 -10.97 -22.93
C TYR A 310 -7.83 -12.06 -22.26
N PHE A 311 -7.59 -11.97 -20.96
CA PHE A 311 -6.80 -12.93 -20.16
C PHE A 311 -7.66 -14.00 -19.45
N GLY A 312 -8.95 -14.08 -19.77
CA GLY A 312 -9.94 -14.93 -19.11
C GLY A 312 -10.74 -14.19 -18.03
N THR A 313 -11.12 -14.89 -16.96
CA THR A 313 -11.95 -14.30 -15.90
C THR A 313 -11.10 -13.52 -14.92
N GLY A 314 -11.36 -12.23 -14.80
CA GLY A 314 -10.86 -11.34 -13.75
C GLY A 314 -11.89 -11.13 -12.66
N TRP A 315 -11.43 -10.81 -11.44
CA TRP A 315 -12.31 -10.42 -10.35
C TRP A 315 -11.65 -9.41 -9.43
N ASN A 316 -12.51 -8.64 -8.76
CA ASN A 316 -12.15 -7.75 -7.68
C ASN A 316 -13.24 -7.88 -6.61
N LEU A 317 -12.90 -8.46 -5.47
CA LEU A 317 -13.76 -8.60 -4.30
C LEU A 317 -13.13 -7.88 -3.13
N GLN A 318 -13.84 -6.91 -2.59
CA GLN A 318 -13.47 -6.20 -1.38
C GLN A 318 -14.61 -6.33 -0.37
N ALA A 319 -14.29 -6.80 0.82
CA ALA A 319 -15.24 -6.90 1.91
C ALA A 319 -14.64 -6.29 3.18
N LEU A 320 -15.40 -5.43 3.79
CA LEU A 320 -15.13 -4.84 5.10
C LEU A 320 -16.28 -5.24 6.02
N GLY A 321 -15.95 -5.59 7.24
CA GLY A 321 -16.97 -5.93 8.23
C GLY A 321 -16.41 -5.92 9.63
N GLY A 322 -17.27 -5.71 10.62
CA GLY A 322 -16.77 -5.70 11.98
C GLY A 322 -17.76 -5.20 13.02
N THR A 323 -17.17 -4.80 14.13
CA THR A 323 -17.78 -4.16 15.27
C THR A 323 -16.91 -2.97 15.68
N PRO A 324 -17.33 -2.11 16.62
CA PRO A 324 -16.46 -1.04 17.11
C PRO A 324 -15.10 -1.50 17.69
N LEU A 325 -14.98 -2.78 18.08
CA LEU A 325 -13.78 -3.34 18.69
C LEU A 325 -13.01 -4.29 17.78
N LEU A 326 -13.67 -4.86 16.76
CA LEU A 326 -13.07 -5.83 15.83
C LEU A 326 -13.42 -5.40 14.41
N ASN A 327 -12.42 -5.29 13.56
CA ASN A 327 -12.58 -5.02 12.14
C ASN A 327 -11.92 -6.10 11.30
N LEU A 328 -12.58 -6.48 10.22
CA LEU A 328 -12.13 -7.49 9.27
C LEU A 328 -12.12 -6.87 7.87
N SER A 329 -11.04 -7.07 7.14
CA SER A 329 -10.93 -6.72 5.72
C SER A 329 -10.54 -7.96 4.93
N LEU A 330 -11.25 -8.19 3.83
CA LEU A 330 -10.89 -9.16 2.83
C LEU A 330 -10.74 -8.43 1.49
N ASN A 331 -9.65 -8.72 0.79
CA ASN A 331 -9.45 -8.29 -0.57
C ASN A 331 -8.99 -9.47 -1.40
N TRP A 332 -9.69 -9.72 -2.52
CA TRP A 332 -9.34 -10.78 -3.46
C TRP A 332 -9.44 -10.27 -4.89
N THR A 333 -8.31 -10.18 -5.55
CA THR A 333 -8.23 -9.63 -6.90
C THR A 333 -7.51 -10.59 -7.84
N ARG A 334 -7.94 -10.60 -9.11
CA ARG A 334 -7.23 -11.25 -10.20
C ARG A 334 -7.28 -10.35 -11.43
N ASN A 335 -6.17 -9.66 -11.70
CA ASN A 335 -6.08 -8.70 -12.79
C ASN A 335 -4.67 -8.68 -13.39
N PRO A 336 -4.54 -8.33 -14.68
CA PRO A 336 -3.23 -8.03 -15.26
C PRO A 336 -2.68 -6.73 -14.68
N THR A 337 -1.38 -6.69 -14.50
CA THR A 337 -0.66 -5.49 -14.05
C THR A 337 0.76 -5.47 -14.61
N THR A 338 1.38 -4.31 -14.64
CA THR A 338 2.82 -4.15 -14.85
C THR A 338 3.48 -3.75 -13.53
N TYR A 339 4.80 -3.88 -13.45
CA TYR A 339 5.52 -3.47 -12.25
C TYR A 339 5.25 -1.99 -11.90
N LEU A 340 5.32 -1.08 -12.88
CA LEU A 340 5.07 0.34 -12.65
C LEU A 340 3.62 0.64 -12.23
N ALA A 341 2.64 -0.06 -12.84
CA ALA A 341 1.24 0.02 -12.44
C ALA A 341 1.01 -0.48 -11.00
N SER A 342 1.71 -1.55 -10.59
CA SER A 342 1.62 -2.08 -9.24
C SER A 342 2.17 -1.11 -8.19
N LEU A 343 3.24 -0.39 -8.51
CA LEU A 343 3.78 0.66 -7.65
C LEU A 343 2.82 1.86 -7.53
N PHE A 344 2.20 2.27 -8.64
CA PHE A 344 1.19 3.33 -8.66
C PHE A 344 -0.01 3.01 -7.77
N ASN A 345 -0.48 1.77 -7.80
CA ASN A 345 -1.62 1.30 -7.00
C ASN A 345 -1.27 1.04 -5.51
N GLY A 346 -0.07 1.38 -5.06
CA GLY A 346 0.32 1.31 -3.65
C GLY A 346 0.62 -0.09 -3.13
N GLY A 347 0.92 -1.05 -3.99
CA GLY A 347 1.21 -2.43 -3.60
C GLY A 347 -0.05 -3.29 -3.38
N ALA A 348 0.10 -4.42 -2.69
CA ALA A 348 -1.01 -5.35 -2.48
C ALA A 348 -2.13 -4.73 -1.62
N PRO A 349 -3.39 -4.76 -2.10
CA PRO A 349 -4.52 -4.26 -1.34
C PRO A 349 -4.73 -5.05 -0.04
N GLY A 350 -5.20 -4.39 1.02
CA GLY A 350 -5.78 -5.06 2.20
C GLY A 350 -4.90 -5.21 3.43
N SER A 351 -3.65 -4.73 3.43
CA SER A 351 -2.76 -4.81 4.58
C SER A 351 -2.57 -3.48 5.32
N ASN A 352 -3.30 -2.46 4.92
CA ASN A 352 -3.19 -1.13 5.52
C ASN A 352 -4.09 -1.02 6.75
N ILE A 353 -3.48 -1.09 7.93
CA ILE A 353 -4.18 -0.89 9.22
C ILE A 353 -4.83 0.50 9.28
N THR A 354 -4.22 1.51 8.66
CA THR A 354 -4.76 2.86 8.60
C THR A 354 -6.16 2.90 7.97
N THR A 355 -6.34 2.17 6.85
CA THR A 355 -7.66 2.07 6.19
C THR A 355 -8.70 1.35 7.06
N LEU A 356 -8.28 0.32 7.79
CA LEU A 356 -9.16 -0.39 8.73
C LEU A 356 -9.58 0.52 9.88
N LEU A 357 -8.64 1.26 10.45
CA LEU A 357 -8.92 2.23 11.51
C LEU A 357 -9.79 3.38 11.01
N ASP A 358 -9.58 3.87 9.80
CA ASP A 358 -10.43 4.90 9.18
C ASP A 358 -11.88 4.41 9.08
N GLY A 359 -12.08 3.18 8.61
CA GLY A 359 -13.40 2.55 8.58
C GLY A 359 -14.05 2.38 9.95
N MET A 360 -13.28 2.01 10.98
CA MET A 360 -13.76 1.88 12.37
C MET A 360 -14.23 3.21 12.95
N LEU A 361 -13.51 4.27 12.65
CA LEU A 361 -13.75 5.60 13.21
C LEU A 361 -14.76 6.43 12.40
N LEU A 362 -15.24 5.92 11.27
CA LEU A 362 -16.16 6.64 10.38
C LEU A 362 -17.44 7.14 11.08
N SER A 363 -17.97 6.35 12.00
CA SER A 363 -19.18 6.72 12.75
C SER A 363 -18.92 7.75 13.86
N GLN A 364 -17.72 7.75 14.45
CA GLN A 364 -17.34 8.67 15.52
C GLN A 364 -16.79 9.99 14.98
N TYR A 365 -16.10 9.93 13.85
CA TYR A 365 -15.48 11.08 13.18
C TYR A 365 -15.95 11.13 11.72
N PRO A 366 -17.15 11.69 11.44
CA PRO A 366 -17.63 11.85 10.07
C PRO A 366 -16.74 12.73 9.20
N ASP A 367 -16.12 13.76 9.81
CA ASP A 367 -15.14 14.61 9.14
C ASP A 367 -13.85 13.83 8.81
N PRO A 368 -13.43 13.78 7.53
CA PRO A 368 -12.26 12.99 7.12
C PRO A 368 -10.93 13.50 7.71
N VAL A 369 -10.82 14.80 8.02
CA VAL A 369 -9.60 15.38 8.60
C VAL A 369 -9.47 14.97 10.07
N ALA A 370 -10.54 15.20 10.85
CA ALA A 370 -10.58 14.78 12.26
C ALA A 370 -10.41 13.27 12.40
N ARG A 371 -10.98 12.49 11.46
CA ARG A 371 -10.83 11.04 11.42
C ARG A 371 -9.40 10.62 11.13
N ALA A 372 -8.73 11.24 10.16
CA ALA A 372 -7.32 10.95 9.87
C ALA A 372 -6.41 11.24 11.07
N GLN A 373 -6.65 12.32 11.81
CA GLN A 373 -5.94 12.62 13.06
C GLN A 373 -6.21 11.58 14.13
N ALA A 374 -7.48 11.17 14.30
CA ALA A 374 -7.85 10.14 15.27
C ALA A 374 -7.21 8.79 14.92
N VAL A 375 -7.12 8.42 13.63
CA VAL A 375 -6.41 7.24 13.15
C VAL A 375 -4.92 7.31 13.50
N GLN A 376 -4.26 8.43 13.23
CA GLN A 376 -2.84 8.61 13.59
C GLN A 376 -2.62 8.54 15.10
N ASN A 377 -3.46 9.18 15.89
CA ASN A 377 -3.39 9.11 17.34
C ASN A 377 -3.57 7.67 17.84
N LEU A 378 -4.48 6.92 17.23
CA LEU A 378 -4.74 5.54 17.60
C LEU A 378 -3.57 4.61 17.22
N LEU A 379 -3.02 4.74 16.01
CA LEU A 379 -1.81 4.02 15.59
C LEU A 379 -0.66 4.26 16.57
N ASN A 380 -0.46 5.51 16.89
CA ASN A 380 0.62 5.92 17.78
C ASN A 380 0.42 5.45 19.24
N SER A 381 -0.82 5.43 19.74
CA SER A 381 -1.11 5.04 21.13
C SER A 381 -1.27 3.53 21.31
N SER A 382 -1.60 2.79 20.23
CA SER A 382 -1.79 1.34 20.28
C SER A 382 -0.52 0.55 19.99
N GLY A 383 0.53 1.21 19.51
CA GLY A 383 1.78 0.55 19.08
C GLY A 383 1.60 -0.32 17.83
N LEU A 384 0.49 -0.19 17.13
CA LEU A 384 0.27 -0.91 15.88
C LEU A 384 1.14 -0.32 14.77
N PRO A 385 1.76 -1.15 13.92
CA PRO A 385 2.44 -0.66 12.73
C PRO A 385 1.42 -0.08 11.75
N ALA A 386 1.81 0.90 10.94
CA ALA A 386 0.92 1.47 9.91
C ALA A 386 0.47 0.44 8.86
N GLY A 387 1.24 -0.62 8.69
CA GLY A 387 0.90 -1.75 7.82
C GLY A 387 1.44 -3.06 8.36
N LEU A 388 0.80 -4.17 8.01
CA LEU A 388 1.29 -5.52 8.25
C LEU A 388 2.02 -6.05 7.01
N ALA A 389 2.77 -7.13 7.15
CA ALA A 389 3.46 -7.75 6.04
C ALA A 389 2.50 -8.09 4.89
N THR A 390 2.90 -7.74 3.69
CA THR A 390 2.19 -7.94 2.43
C THR A 390 3.04 -8.73 1.47
N SER A 391 2.42 -9.16 0.35
CA SER A 391 3.18 -9.64 -0.79
C SER A 391 4.07 -8.53 -1.35
N ASN A 392 5.27 -8.88 -1.76
CA ASN A 392 6.18 -7.96 -2.40
C ASN A 392 5.95 -7.94 -3.91
N ASN A 393 6.04 -6.75 -4.51
CA ASN A 393 6.13 -6.62 -5.95
C ASN A 393 7.60 -6.71 -6.34
N PHE A 394 7.91 -7.64 -7.24
CA PHE A 394 9.25 -7.78 -7.81
C PHE A 394 9.28 -7.18 -9.19
N PHE A 395 10.43 -6.62 -9.56
CA PHE A 395 10.59 -6.08 -10.89
C PHE A 395 10.47 -7.19 -11.94
N THR A 396 9.61 -6.92 -12.92
CA THR A 396 9.57 -7.62 -14.21
C THR A 396 9.20 -6.60 -15.29
N ALA A 397 9.81 -6.69 -16.43
CA ALA A 397 9.44 -5.84 -17.57
C ALA A 397 8.19 -6.36 -18.30
N SER A 398 7.80 -7.61 -18.05
CA SER A 398 6.59 -8.22 -18.61
C SER A 398 5.34 -7.79 -17.85
N ALA A 399 4.20 -7.79 -18.53
CA ALA A 399 2.91 -7.79 -17.86
C ALA A 399 2.72 -9.09 -17.08
N THR A 400 2.12 -9.02 -15.90
CA THR A 400 1.84 -10.18 -15.06
C THR A 400 0.36 -10.27 -14.74
N LEU A 401 -0.16 -11.48 -14.68
CA LEU A 401 -1.47 -11.76 -14.12
C LEU A 401 -1.31 -12.04 -12.63
N GLN A 402 -1.78 -11.12 -11.82
CA GLN A 402 -1.70 -11.23 -10.36
C GLN A 402 -3.03 -11.69 -9.77
N ASN A 403 -2.98 -12.73 -8.95
CA ASN A 403 -4.09 -13.21 -8.13
C ASN A 403 -3.70 -13.04 -6.65
N VAL A 404 -4.26 -12.03 -6.01
CA VAL A 404 -3.92 -11.63 -4.63
C VAL A 404 -5.14 -11.78 -3.75
N LEU A 405 -5.01 -12.62 -2.72
CA LEU A 405 -5.95 -12.74 -1.61
C LEU A 405 -5.27 -12.21 -0.35
N SER A 406 -5.88 -11.26 0.32
CA SER A 406 -5.46 -10.79 1.64
C SER A 406 -6.64 -10.69 2.60
N VAL A 407 -6.39 -11.09 3.84
CA VAL A 407 -7.34 -11.00 4.95
C VAL A 407 -6.63 -10.34 6.12
N THR A 408 -7.21 -9.29 6.65
CA THR A 408 -6.68 -8.60 7.82
C THR A 408 -7.75 -8.48 8.89
N ALA A 409 -7.38 -8.79 10.12
CA ALA A 409 -8.19 -8.61 11.31
C ALA A 409 -7.49 -7.65 12.27
N LEU A 410 -8.22 -6.69 12.80
CA LEU A 410 -7.75 -5.73 13.79
C LEU A 410 -8.72 -5.72 14.95
N MET A 411 -8.22 -5.96 16.16
CA MET A 411 -9.00 -5.88 17.39
C MET A 411 -8.33 -4.90 18.36
N LEU A 412 -9.12 -3.95 18.83
CA LEU A 412 -8.69 -2.94 19.79
C LEU A 412 -9.44 -3.13 21.11
N ARG A 413 -8.71 -3.11 22.21
CA ARG A 413 -9.22 -3.07 23.57
C ARG A 413 -8.50 -1.99 24.35
N GLU A 414 -8.98 -1.65 25.55
CA GLU A 414 -8.46 -0.53 26.34
C GLU A 414 -6.94 -0.48 26.47
N ARG A 415 -6.30 -1.63 26.68
CA ARG A 415 -4.84 -1.73 26.86
C ARG A 415 -4.16 -2.66 25.87
N ASN A 416 -4.90 -3.37 25.04
CA ASN A 416 -4.35 -4.38 24.14
C ASN A 416 -4.84 -4.13 22.72
N SER A 417 -3.96 -4.29 21.76
CA SER A 417 -4.26 -4.28 20.33
C SER A 417 -3.74 -5.56 19.68
N TYR A 418 -4.51 -6.10 18.77
CA TYR A 418 -4.14 -7.30 18.03
C TYR A 418 -4.37 -7.03 16.55
N ALA A 419 -3.37 -7.29 15.74
CA ALA A 419 -3.53 -7.24 14.30
C ALA A 419 -2.98 -8.53 13.68
N VAL A 420 -3.76 -9.11 12.78
CA VAL A 420 -3.39 -10.32 12.02
C VAL A 420 -3.58 -10.04 10.55
N SER A 421 -2.60 -10.37 9.73
CA SER A 421 -2.72 -10.34 8.27
C SER A 421 -2.30 -11.68 7.70
N LEU A 422 -3.10 -12.18 6.77
CA LEU A 422 -2.83 -13.36 5.97
C LEU A 422 -2.87 -12.94 4.51
N TYR A 423 -1.91 -13.38 3.71
CA TYR A 423 -1.94 -13.13 2.28
C TYR A 423 -1.47 -14.33 1.47
N ARG A 424 -2.01 -14.42 0.26
CA ARG A 424 -1.52 -15.28 -0.81
C ARG A 424 -1.54 -14.49 -2.11
N ALA A 425 -0.40 -14.33 -2.74
CA ALA A 425 -0.25 -13.69 -4.03
C ALA A 425 0.39 -14.69 -5.01
N LYS A 426 -0.30 -14.98 -6.10
CA LYS A 426 0.25 -15.69 -7.25
C LYS A 426 0.46 -14.66 -8.36
N SER A 427 1.68 -14.56 -8.85
CA SER A 427 2.04 -13.76 -10.01
C SER A 427 2.53 -14.70 -11.10
N GLU A 428 2.01 -14.54 -12.30
CA GLU A 428 2.41 -15.30 -13.49
C GLU A 428 2.61 -14.35 -14.65
N ASP A 429 3.63 -14.57 -15.45
CA ASP A 429 3.89 -13.74 -16.62
C ASP A 429 2.74 -13.90 -17.63
N LEU A 430 2.26 -12.78 -18.12
CA LEU A 430 1.15 -12.72 -19.06
C LEU A 430 1.69 -12.53 -20.48
N PHE A 431 1.54 -13.57 -21.29
CA PHE A 431 1.94 -13.55 -22.70
C PHE A 431 0.73 -13.24 -23.57
N LEU A 432 0.88 -12.25 -24.44
CA LEU A 432 -0.08 -11.99 -25.50
C LEU A 432 0.22 -12.86 -26.74
N PRO A 433 -0.82 -13.28 -27.50
CA PRO A 433 -0.59 -14.00 -28.75
C PRO A 433 0.34 -13.23 -29.69
N GLY A 434 1.39 -13.87 -30.19
CA GLY A 434 2.40 -13.27 -31.06
C GLY A 434 3.68 -12.81 -30.35
N GLN A 435 3.73 -12.79 -29.03
CA GLN A 435 4.98 -12.54 -28.30
C GLN A 435 5.88 -13.76 -28.34
N SER A 436 7.17 -13.57 -28.65
CA SER A 436 8.13 -14.66 -28.63
C SER A 436 8.70 -14.86 -27.23
N LEU A 437 8.91 -16.13 -26.82
CA LEU A 437 9.56 -16.48 -25.56
C LEU A 437 10.97 -15.88 -25.41
N LEU A 438 11.69 -15.65 -26.52
CA LEU A 438 13.02 -15.05 -26.51
C LEU A 438 13.04 -13.60 -26.01
N GLN A 439 11.95 -12.85 -26.20
CA GLN A 439 11.83 -11.48 -25.71
C GLN A 439 11.59 -11.43 -24.20
N VAL A 440 11.03 -12.50 -23.64
CA VAL A 440 10.68 -12.63 -22.23
C VAL A 440 11.84 -13.17 -21.39
N ILE A 441 12.67 -14.04 -21.96
CA ILE A 441 13.84 -14.63 -21.26
C ILE A 441 14.88 -13.57 -20.87
N GLN A 442 14.89 -12.42 -21.53
CA GLN A 442 15.78 -11.31 -21.18
C GLN A 442 15.28 -10.49 -19.96
N THR A 443 14.09 -10.74 -19.46
CA THR A 443 13.54 -10.06 -18.30
C THR A 443 13.43 -11.02 -17.10
N LEU A 444 13.54 -10.48 -15.90
CA LEU A 444 13.29 -11.26 -14.68
C LEU A 444 11.84 -11.76 -14.71
N SER A 445 11.65 -13.08 -14.75
CA SER A 445 10.31 -13.66 -14.65
C SER A 445 9.76 -13.52 -13.23
N ASN A 446 8.47 -13.21 -13.15
CA ASN A 446 7.75 -13.07 -11.89
C ASN A 446 6.83 -14.28 -11.59
N ASP A 447 7.12 -15.45 -12.18
CA ASP A 447 6.37 -16.68 -11.88
C ASP A 447 6.65 -17.14 -10.46
N ASN A 448 5.84 -16.65 -9.51
CA ASN A 448 5.99 -17.00 -8.10
C ASN A 448 4.64 -17.02 -7.35
N ILE A 449 4.65 -17.77 -6.25
CA ILE A 449 3.57 -17.79 -5.25
C ILE A 449 4.17 -17.32 -3.93
N GLN A 450 3.62 -16.26 -3.38
CA GLN A 450 3.95 -15.73 -2.08
C GLN A 450 2.81 -16.05 -1.11
N THR A 451 3.13 -16.53 0.07
CA THR A 451 2.19 -16.69 1.17
C THR A 451 2.80 -16.14 2.43
N GLY A 452 2.01 -15.49 3.25
CA GLY A 452 2.53 -14.97 4.49
C GLY A 452 1.47 -14.78 5.55
N VAL A 453 1.98 -14.73 6.78
CA VAL A 453 1.23 -14.38 7.98
C VAL A 453 2.02 -13.35 8.76
N ALA A 454 1.34 -12.31 9.23
CA ALA A 454 1.86 -11.36 10.18
C ALA A 454 0.91 -11.27 11.38
N PHE A 455 1.48 -11.26 12.56
CA PHE A 455 0.79 -11.05 13.81
C PHE A 455 1.49 -9.94 14.57
N ASN A 456 0.72 -8.98 15.04
CA ASN A 456 1.21 -7.94 15.94
C ASN A 456 0.33 -7.90 17.19
N TYR A 457 0.97 -7.82 18.33
CA TYR A 457 0.35 -7.62 19.64
C TYR A 457 0.96 -6.38 20.28
N GLY A 458 0.13 -5.38 20.55
CA GLY A 458 0.47 -4.18 21.29
C GLY A 458 -0.17 -4.21 22.68
N ARG A 459 0.58 -3.84 23.70
CA ARG A 459 0.05 -3.70 25.07
C ARG A 459 0.57 -2.43 25.71
N ARG A 460 -0.36 -1.59 26.16
CA ARG A 460 -0.06 -0.46 27.02
C ARG A 460 0.15 -0.96 28.45
N LEU A 461 1.40 -1.01 28.90
CA LEU A 461 1.77 -1.44 30.24
C LEU A 461 1.44 -0.35 31.26
N THR A 462 1.85 0.89 30.96
CA THR A 462 1.53 2.11 31.69
C THR A 462 1.14 3.22 30.70
N PRO A 463 0.74 4.42 31.14
CA PRO A 463 0.48 5.54 30.23
C PRO A 463 1.68 5.94 29.37
N ILE A 464 2.91 5.62 29.79
CA ILE A 464 4.16 5.97 29.10
C ILE A 464 4.94 4.76 28.57
N ASP A 465 4.50 3.52 28.88
CA ASP A 465 5.17 2.29 28.45
C ASP A 465 4.29 1.47 27.54
N ASN A 466 4.81 1.10 26.37
CA ASN A 466 4.15 0.21 25.40
C ASN A 466 5.05 -0.98 25.06
N LEU A 467 4.48 -2.16 25.09
CA LEU A 467 5.12 -3.39 24.62
C LEU A 467 4.53 -3.79 23.26
N ASN A 468 5.39 -4.05 22.29
CA ASN A 468 5.01 -4.52 20.96
C ASN A 468 5.70 -5.84 20.66
N LEU A 469 4.91 -6.84 20.27
CA LEU A 469 5.40 -8.13 19.81
C LEU A 469 4.94 -8.34 18.37
N THR A 470 5.87 -8.62 17.47
CA THR A 470 5.58 -8.83 16.05
C THR A 470 6.18 -10.17 15.60
N VAL A 471 5.37 -10.97 14.93
CA VAL A 471 5.79 -12.22 14.27
C VAL A 471 5.39 -12.13 12.80
N ILE A 472 6.36 -12.36 11.92
CA ILE A 472 6.14 -12.37 10.48
C ILE A 472 6.71 -13.66 9.92
N ARG A 473 5.94 -14.34 9.09
CA ARG A 473 6.42 -15.45 8.28
C ARG A 473 5.99 -15.25 6.84
N ALA A 474 6.97 -15.28 5.94
CA ALA A 474 6.77 -15.17 4.50
C ALA A 474 7.41 -16.38 3.81
N ASN A 475 6.68 -16.98 2.88
CA ASN A 475 7.19 -18.05 2.03
C ASN A 475 7.03 -17.61 0.57
N ASN A 476 8.04 -17.84 -0.24
CA ASN A 476 8.02 -17.64 -1.68
C ASN A 476 8.36 -18.97 -2.36
N SER A 477 7.63 -19.34 -3.38
CA SER A 477 7.89 -20.52 -4.20
C SER A 477 7.72 -20.19 -5.67
N GLY A 478 8.73 -20.49 -6.45
CA GLY A 478 8.71 -20.33 -7.90
C GLY A 478 7.97 -21.48 -8.59
N PHE A 479 7.37 -21.18 -9.72
CA PHE A 479 6.84 -22.17 -10.65
C PHE A 479 7.25 -21.79 -12.08
N GLY A 480 6.81 -22.54 -13.10
CA GLY A 480 7.24 -22.28 -14.49
C GLY A 480 8.77 -22.29 -14.60
N ILE A 481 9.35 -21.22 -15.14
CA ILE A 481 10.80 -21.09 -15.30
C ILE A 481 11.55 -20.90 -13.97
N ASN A 482 10.84 -20.52 -12.89
CA ASN A 482 11.38 -20.38 -11.54
C ASN A 482 11.17 -21.64 -10.68
N GLN A 483 10.72 -22.77 -11.27
CA GLN A 483 10.50 -24.01 -10.53
C GLN A 483 11.76 -24.45 -9.77
N GLY A 484 11.57 -24.90 -8.52
CA GLY A 484 12.67 -25.31 -7.63
C GLY A 484 13.27 -24.16 -6.81
N ARG A 485 12.97 -22.90 -7.11
CA ARG A 485 13.38 -21.77 -6.29
C ARG A 485 12.39 -21.54 -5.16
N SER A 486 12.89 -21.38 -3.96
CA SER A 486 12.04 -21.08 -2.81
C SER A 486 12.78 -20.33 -1.72
N SER A 487 12.03 -19.59 -0.92
CA SER A 487 12.53 -19.02 0.33
C SER A 487 11.44 -19.04 1.41
N ARG A 488 11.89 -19.17 2.65
CA ARG A 488 11.06 -19.05 3.84
C ARG A 488 11.77 -18.19 4.84
N GLN A 489 11.17 -17.09 5.20
CA GLN A 489 11.68 -16.20 6.23
C GLN A 489 10.71 -16.11 7.39
N THR A 490 11.24 -16.19 8.62
CA THR A 490 10.48 -15.99 9.85
C THR A 490 11.20 -14.94 10.70
N SER A 491 10.47 -13.95 11.19
CA SER A 491 10.99 -12.87 12.02
C SER A 491 10.17 -12.73 13.29
N PHE A 492 10.84 -12.59 14.42
CA PHE A 492 10.28 -12.29 15.73
C PHE A 492 10.89 -10.99 16.21
N ILE A 493 10.06 -10.04 16.61
CA ILE A 493 10.48 -8.74 17.15
C ILE A 493 9.71 -8.49 18.43
N ALA A 494 10.44 -8.14 19.48
CA ALA A 494 9.89 -7.66 20.75
C ALA A 494 10.48 -6.29 21.03
N GLN A 495 9.64 -5.31 21.34
CA GLN A 495 10.05 -3.92 21.57
C GLN A 495 9.28 -3.34 22.74
N LEU A 496 10.00 -2.63 23.58
CA LEU A 496 9.47 -1.81 24.66
C LEU A 496 9.77 -0.35 24.37
N ASP A 497 8.74 0.47 24.37
CA ASP A 497 8.83 1.92 24.21
C ASP A 497 8.54 2.59 25.55
N HIS A 498 9.36 3.59 25.93
CA HIS A 498 9.23 4.37 27.17
C HIS A 498 9.22 5.87 26.86
N GLY A 499 8.18 6.57 27.28
CA GLY A 499 8.07 8.03 27.14
C GLY A 499 8.82 8.76 28.24
N PHE A 500 10.02 9.28 27.94
CA PHE A 500 10.78 10.13 28.90
C PHE A 500 10.14 11.51 29.07
N SER A 501 9.54 12.03 28.04
CA SER A 501 8.83 13.32 28.05
C SER A 501 7.77 13.37 26.93
N ALA A 502 7.03 14.49 26.84
CA ALA A 502 6.08 14.74 25.76
C ALA A 502 6.70 14.69 24.36
N ARG A 503 8.00 14.89 24.23
CA ARG A 503 8.69 14.95 22.96
C ARG A 503 9.75 13.88 22.77
N THR A 504 10.09 13.12 23.82
CA THR A 504 11.21 12.17 23.77
C THR A 504 10.74 10.79 24.21
N THR A 505 10.94 9.81 23.33
CA THR A 505 10.64 8.40 23.57
C THR A 505 11.90 7.58 23.40
N GLY A 506 12.22 6.73 24.39
CA GLY A 506 13.24 5.71 24.28
C GLY A 506 12.62 4.39 23.82
N LEU A 507 13.41 3.60 23.16
CA LEU A 507 13.03 2.24 22.76
C LEU A 507 14.16 1.25 23.01
N ILE A 508 13.80 0.03 23.34
CA ILE A 508 14.71 -1.12 23.41
C ILE A 508 13.98 -2.34 22.83
N GLY A 509 14.70 -3.19 22.13
CA GLY A 509 14.07 -4.38 21.58
C GLY A 509 15.06 -5.46 21.18
N LEU A 510 14.47 -6.61 20.87
CA LEU A 510 15.12 -7.83 20.43
C LEU A 510 14.54 -8.25 19.09
N ARG A 511 15.38 -8.77 18.22
CA ARG A 511 14.97 -9.36 16.94
C ARG A 511 15.65 -10.69 16.74
N ARG A 512 14.86 -11.68 16.28
CA ARG A 512 15.37 -12.98 15.84
C ARG A 512 14.80 -13.31 14.48
N GLN A 513 15.67 -13.70 13.53
CA GLN A 513 15.25 -14.02 12.17
C GLN A 513 15.89 -15.31 11.68
N PHE A 514 15.15 -15.99 10.77
CA PHE A 514 15.57 -17.24 10.13
C PHE A 514 15.22 -17.14 8.65
N LEU A 515 16.16 -17.52 7.81
CA LEU A 515 15.97 -17.66 6.36
C LEU A 515 16.38 -19.07 5.97
N VAL A 516 15.50 -19.73 5.25
CA VAL A 516 15.77 -20.96 4.49
C VAL A 516 15.55 -20.64 3.02
N SER A 517 16.52 -20.87 2.17
CA SER A 517 16.47 -20.52 0.75
C SER A 517 17.14 -21.60 -0.11
N THR A 518 16.66 -21.77 -1.33
CA THR A 518 17.30 -22.63 -2.32
C THR A 518 18.39 -21.92 -3.12
N LEU A 519 18.48 -20.58 -3.04
CA LEU A 519 19.44 -19.77 -3.81
C LEU A 519 20.64 -19.32 -2.98
N VAL A 520 20.46 -19.18 -1.68
CA VAL A 520 21.52 -18.74 -0.76
C VAL A 520 21.57 -19.66 0.45
N PRO A 521 22.71 -19.81 1.13
CA PRO A 521 22.81 -20.60 2.34
C PRO A 521 21.79 -20.19 3.41
N ASN A 522 21.28 -21.14 4.16
CA ASN A 522 20.41 -20.87 5.29
C ASN A 522 21.09 -19.91 6.25
N SER A 523 20.35 -18.93 6.70
CA SER A 523 20.89 -17.84 7.51
C SER A 523 20.00 -17.58 8.73
N ASN A 524 20.63 -17.15 9.81
CA ASN A 524 19.92 -16.68 10.99
C ASN A 524 20.58 -15.42 11.53
N GLU A 525 19.79 -14.64 12.28
CA GLU A 525 20.23 -13.41 12.92
C GLU A 525 19.58 -13.28 14.30
N SER A 526 20.37 -12.81 15.26
CA SER A 526 19.90 -12.25 16.53
C SER A 526 20.41 -10.83 16.64
N ALA A 527 19.55 -9.91 16.99
CA ALA A 527 19.92 -8.52 17.21
C ALA A 527 19.25 -7.97 18.47
N ILE A 528 19.98 -7.10 19.14
CA ILE A 528 19.44 -6.17 20.14
C ILE A 528 19.52 -4.78 19.59
N PHE A 529 18.49 -3.97 19.80
CA PHE A 529 18.49 -2.58 19.40
C PHE A 529 17.97 -1.68 20.50
N ALA A 530 18.51 -0.47 20.55
CA ALA A 530 18.06 0.57 21.46
C ALA A 530 18.21 1.92 20.81
N GLY A 531 17.37 2.87 21.18
CA GLY A 531 17.42 4.19 20.57
C GLY A 531 16.54 5.21 21.28
N VAL A 532 16.64 6.43 20.77
CA VAL A 532 15.86 7.57 21.23
C VAL A 532 15.26 8.28 20.02
N ILE A 533 14.02 8.67 20.16
CA ILE A 533 13.27 9.46 19.18
C ILE A 533 12.92 10.79 19.84
N HIS A 534 13.30 11.88 19.19
CA HIS A 534 12.97 13.23 19.64
C HIS A 534 12.11 13.95 18.61
N ARG A 535 11.04 14.61 19.08
CA ARG A 535 10.12 15.45 18.28
C ARG A 535 10.37 16.91 18.65
N PHE A 536 10.42 17.77 17.68
CA PHE A 536 10.68 19.19 17.88
C PHE A 536 9.41 20.01 18.03
#